data_52d1c56a16c9ff579e399f5bd3e82fef
#
_entry.id   52d1c56a16c9ff579e399f5bd3e82fef
#
_cell.length_a   1.000
_cell.length_b   1.000
_cell.length_c   1.000
_cell.angle_alpha   90.00
_cell.angle_beta   90.00
_cell.angle_gamma   90.00
#
_symmetry.space_group_name_H-M   'P 1'
#
loop_
_entity.id
_entity.type
_entity.pdbx_description
1 polymer ?
#
loop_
_entity_poly.entity_id
_entity_poly.type
_entity_poly.pdbx_seq_one_letter_code
_entity_poly.pdbx_strand_id
1 'polypeptide(L)'
;MQVLYNGKSLVEDGEFAIEVLKYINKKILEYRDEDGILYAIYGTPAENLCGLQIKQFRNKYGIIEGVSSREYVSNSFHCGVWEDINGIEKQDLEERFWDLFKGGRIQYVRYNLNYNTKAMITYVERAMEKGFYEGVNLSLAYCNNCGHEELDMDVCPKCGSSDLTKIDRMNGYLSYSRVHGDTMLSNAKMVEISERKSM
;
A
#
# COMPACT_ATOMS: atom_id res chain seq x y z
N MET A 1 -2.87 7.92 -14.26
CA MET A 1 -3.30 6.74 -15.04
C MET A 1 -4.69 6.94 -15.62
N GLN A 2 -5.76 7.03 -14.81
CA GLN A 2 -7.14 7.15 -15.28
C GLN A 2 -7.36 8.24 -16.33
N VAL A 3 -6.78 9.43 -16.14
CA VAL A 3 -6.92 10.55 -17.10
C VAL A 3 -6.24 10.27 -18.44
N LEU A 4 -5.08 9.61 -18.42
CA LEU A 4 -4.33 9.29 -19.64
C LEU A 4 -4.87 8.04 -20.35
N TYR A 5 -5.70 7.25 -19.68
CA TYR A 5 -6.21 5.98 -20.19
C TYR A 5 -7.75 5.90 -20.14
N ASN A 6 -8.40 6.92 -20.69
CA ASN A 6 -9.85 6.97 -20.89
C ASN A 6 -10.68 6.67 -19.63
N GLY A 7 -10.20 7.07 -18.46
CA GLY A 7 -10.90 6.87 -17.18
C GLY A 7 -10.74 5.51 -16.52
N LYS A 8 -10.08 4.53 -17.17
CA LYS A 8 -9.90 3.19 -16.61
C LYS A 8 -8.96 3.17 -15.41
N SER A 9 -9.30 2.39 -14.40
CA SER A 9 -8.43 2.12 -13.25
C SER A 9 -7.38 1.04 -13.57
N LEU A 10 -6.43 0.86 -12.66
CA LEU A 10 -5.43 -0.19 -12.78
C LEU A 10 -6.06 -1.60 -12.72
N VAL A 11 -7.16 -1.73 -11.97
CA VAL A 11 -7.91 -2.99 -11.84
C VAL A 11 -8.62 -3.34 -13.15
N GLU A 12 -9.18 -2.33 -13.83
CA GLU A 12 -9.91 -2.53 -15.10
C GLU A 12 -8.94 -2.79 -16.26
N ASP A 13 -7.82 -2.07 -16.30
CA ASP A 13 -6.85 -2.21 -17.39
C ASP A 13 -5.46 -1.66 -16.96
N GLY A 14 -4.51 -2.56 -16.80
CA GLY A 14 -3.14 -2.22 -16.41
C GLY A 14 -2.15 -2.11 -17.58
N GLU A 15 -2.55 -2.35 -18.82
CA GLU A 15 -1.63 -2.44 -19.97
C GLU A 15 -0.87 -1.14 -20.19
N PHE A 16 -1.53 0.01 -20.14
CA PHE A 16 -0.86 1.30 -20.27
C PHE A 16 0.20 1.52 -19.19
N ALA A 17 -0.05 1.08 -17.95
CA ALA A 17 0.96 1.17 -16.88
C ALA A 17 2.18 0.31 -17.19
N ILE A 18 1.96 -0.88 -17.72
CA ILE A 18 3.03 -1.80 -18.15
C ILE A 18 3.85 -1.17 -19.26
N GLU A 19 3.22 -0.56 -20.26
CA GLU A 19 3.92 0.13 -21.36
C GLU A 19 4.79 1.29 -20.85
N VAL A 20 4.25 2.11 -19.94
CA VAL A 20 4.99 3.22 -19.32
C VAL A 20 6.20 2.69 -18.54
N LEU A 21 6.03 1.64 -17.73
CA LEU A 21 7.12 1.06 -16.96
C LEU A 21 8.18 0.39 -17.85
N LYS A 22 7.78 -0.28 -18.92
CA LYS A 22 8.70 -0.80 -19.94
C LYS A 22 9.51 0.31 -20.60
N TYR A 23 8.86 1.42 -20.95
CA TYR A 23 9.53 2.59 -21.51
C TYR A 23 10.54 3.20 -20.53
N ILE A 24 10.18 3.34 -19.24
CA ILE A 24 11.09 3.83 -18.19
C ILE A 24 12.29 2.88 -18.05
N ASN A 25 12.06 1.56 -17.99
CA ASN A 25 13.14 0.58 -17.92
C ASN A 25 14.10 0.67 -19.13
N LYS A 26 13.54 0.89 -20.33
CA LYS A 26 14.36 1.13 -21.54
C LYS A 26 15.26 2.35 -21.36
N LYS A 27 14.71 3.46 -20.86
CA LYS A 27 15.48 4.69 -20.62
C LYS A 27 16.54 4.51 -19.53
N ILE A 28 16.24 3.75 -18.50
CA ILE A 28 17.21 3.39 -17.46
C ILE A 28 18.40 2.64 -18.03
N LEU A 29 18.18 1.75 -18.98
CA LEU A 29 19.27 1.03 -19.66
C LEU A 29 20.13 1.97 -20.52
N GLU A 30 19.52 2.90 -21.21
CA GLU A 30 20.24 3.93 -21.98
C GLU A 30 21.17 4.75 -21.06
N TYR A 31 20.65 5.29 -19.95
CA TYR A 31 21.44 6.04 -18.96
C TYR A 31 22.54 5.18 -18.31
N ARG A 32 22.25 3.91 -18.01
CA ARG A 32 23.28 3.00 -17.50
C ARG A 32 24.45 2.90 -18.46
N ASP A 33 24.17 2.73 -19.74
CA ASP A 33 25.20 2.57 -20.77
C ASP A 33 25.99 3.88 -21.01
N GLU A 34 25.35 5.04 -20.84
CA GLU A 34 25.99 6.36 -20.94
C GLU A 34 26.85 6.68 -19.71
N ASP A 35 26.35 6.43 -18.51
CA ASP A 35 26.96 6.89 -17.25
C ASP A 35 27.86 5.83 -16.59
N GLY A 36 27.75 4.56 -16.99
CA GLY A 36 28.39 3.43 -16.33
C GLY A 36 27.85 3.13 -14.94
N ILE A 37 26.64 3.63 -14.60
CA ILE A 37 26.00 3.49 -13.29
C ILE A 37 24.76 2.60 -13.41
N LEU A 38 24.59 1.69 -12.46
CA LEU A 38 23.39 0.86 -12.38
C LEU A 38 22.21 1.64 -11.80
N TYR A 39 21.17 1.82 -12.61
CA TYR A 39 19.91 2.40 -12.22
C TYR A 39 18.81 1.34 -12.20
N ALA A 40 17.83 1.50 -11.33
CA ALA A 40 16.65 0.63 -11.29
C ALA A 40 15.43 1.37 -10.72
N ILE A 41 14.24 0.98 -11.18
CA ILE A 41 12.99 1.46 -10.59
C ILE A 41 12.79 0.77 -9.25
N TYR A 42 12.44 1.54 -8.24
CA TYR A 42 12.07 1.07 -6.92
C TYR A 42 10.56 1.28 -6.68
N GLY A 43 9.87 0.21 -6.31
CA GLY A 43 8.46 0.22 -5.94
C GLY A 43 8.27 0.55 -4.47
N THR A 44 8.46 1.82 -4.10
CA THR A 44 8.31 2.26 -2.70
C THR A 44 6.84 2.38 -2.30
N PRO A 45 6.47 2.04 -1.06
CA PRO A 45 5.14 2.33 -0.51
C PRO A 45 4.86 3.83 -0.29
N ALA A 46 5.79 4.74 -0.58
CA ALA A 46 5.69 6.21 -0.56
C ALA A 46 5.10 6.85 0.72
N GLU A 47 4.50 6.10 1.61
CA GLU A 47 4.10 6.46 2.97
C GLU A 47 3.31 7.80 3.04
N ASN A 48 3.78 8.75 3.89
CA ASN A 48 3.18 10.08 4.00
C ASN A 48 3.37 10.97 2.76
N LEU A 49 4.27 10.62 1.84
CA LEU A 49 4.49 11.38 0.61
C LEU A 49 3.25 11.40 -0.28
N CYS A 50 2.37 10.40 -0.19
CA CYS A 50 1.14 10.32 -0.95
C CYS A 50 0.27 11.57 -0.81
N GLY A 51 0.12 12.08 0.41
CA GLY A 51 -0.62 13.31 0.68
C GLY A 51 0.17 14.57 0.34
N LEU A 52 1.47 14.57 0.63
CA LEU A 52 2.32 15.73 0.32
C LEU A 52 2.39 15.99 -1.17
N GLN A 53 2.52 14.96 -1.99
CA GLN A 53 2.54 15.07 -3.46
C GLN A 53 1.25 15.68 -4.00
N ILE A 54 0.10 15.25 -3.51
CA ILE A 54 -1.20 15.83 -3.91
C ILE A 54 -1.30 17.30 -3.51
N LYS A 55 -0.89 17.65 -2.29
CA LYS A 55 -0.87 19.04 -1.83
C LYS A 55 0.01 19.92 -2.71
N GLN A 56 1.21 19.48 -3.05
CA GLN A 56 2.12 20.21 -3.93
C GLN A 56 1.57 20.33 -5.34
N PHE A 57 0.98 19.26 -5.88
CA PHE A 57 0.35 19.26 -7.19
C PHE A 57 -0.82 20.26 -7.25
N ARG A 58 -1.72 20.22 -6.26
CA ARG A 58 -2.87 21.15 -6.18
C ARG A 58 -2.43 22.61 -6.07
N ASN A 59 -1.36 22.90 -5.33
CA ASN A 59 -0.82 24.25 -5.21
C ASN A 59 -0.34 24.81 -6.57
N LYS A 60 0.15 23.94 -7.44
CA LYS A 60 0.71 24.34 -8.74
C LYS A 60 -0.33 24.30 -9.88
N TYR A 61 -1.18 23.31 -9.89
CA TYR A 61 -2.07 22.99 -11.03
C TYR A 61 -3.55 23.01 -10.69
N GLY A 62 -3.91 23.22 -9.43
CA GLY A 62 -5.29 23.13 -8.96
C GLY A 62 -5.78 21.69 -8.78
N ILE A 63 -7.09 21.57 -8.50
CA ILE A 63 -7.75 20.28 -8.39
C ILE A 63 -8.18 19.83 -9.80
N ILE A 64 -7.68 18.67 -10.19
CA ILE A 64 -8.02 18.03 -11.47
C ILE A 64 -8.68 16.69 -11.15
N GLU A 65 -9.92 16.50 -11.63
CA GLU A 65 -10.70 15.29 -11.39
C GLU A 65 -9.97 14.06 -11.91
N GLY A 66 -9.95 12.98 -11.13
CA GLY A 66 -9.23 11.74 -11.44
C GLY A 66 -7.70 11.81 -11.32
N VAL A 67 -7.13 13.00 -11.07
CA VAL A 67 -5.67 13.19 -10.87
C VAL A 67 -5.37 13.65 -9.46
N SER A 68 -5.98 14.72 -9.02
CA SER A 68 -5.71 15.34 -7.71
C SER A 68 -6.97 15.62 -6.89
N SER A 69 -8.09 15.02 -7.26
CA SER A 69 -9.37 15.15 -6.53
C SER A 69 -9.39 14.42 -5.19
N ARG A 70 -8.59 13.34 -5.02
CA ARG A 70 -8.42 12.64 -3.73
C ARG A 70 -7.37 13.32 -2.86
N GLU A 71 -7.47 13.14 -1.54
CA GLU A 71 -6.51 13.69 -0.58
C GLU A 71 -5.12 13.01 -0.62
N TYR A 72 -5.02 11.87 -1.31
CA TYR A 72 -3.79 11.08 -1.45
C TYR A 72 -3.74 10.38 -2.82
N VAL A 73 -2.57 9.90 -3.19
CA VAL A 73 -2.35 9.01 -4.36
C VAL A 73 -2.02 7.61 -3.88
N SER A 74 -2.27 6.60 -4.73
CA SER A 74 -1.81 5.24 -4.48
C SER A 74 -0.27 5.16 -4.52
N ASN A 75 0.27 4.13 -3.88
CA ASN A 75 1.70 3.92 -3.80
C ASN A 75 2.18 3.12 -5.01
N SER A 76 3.14 3.69 -5.79
CA SER A 76 3.88 2.95 -6.79
C SER A 76 2.99 2.17 -7.77
N PHE A 77 3.16 0.83 -7.86
CA PHE A 77 2.39 -0.08 -8.72
C PHE A 77 1.18 -0.71 -8.01
N HIS A 78 1.01 -0.43 -6.74
CA HIS A 78 -0.12 -0.98 -5.97
C HIS A 78 -1.44 -0.42 -6.48
N CYS A 79 -2.46 -1.26 -6.48
CA CYS A 79 -3.82 -0.80 -6.72
C CYS A 79 -4.27 0.19 -5.65
N GLY A 80 -5.23 1.04 -5.98
CA GLY A 80 -5.79 1.97 -5.01
C GLY A 80 -6.42 1.22 -3.85
N VAL A 81 -6.19 1.67 -2.62
CA VAL A 81 -6.72 1.02 -1.40
C VAL A 81 -8.25 1.00 -1.34
N TRP A 82 -8.90 1.87 -2.10
CA TRP A 82 -10.36 1.98 -2.25
C TRP A 82 -10.96 0.93 -3.20
N GLU A 83 -10.12 0.21 -3.95
CA GLU A 83 -10.59 -0.84 -4.86
C GLU A 83 -11.14 -2.02 -4.05
N ASP A 84 -12.27 -2.55 -4.49
CA ASP A 84 -12.94 -3.67 -3.83
C ASP A 84 -12.48 -4.99 -4.44
N ILE A 85 -11.25 -5.37 -4.13
CA ILE A 85 -10.64 -6.64 -4.55
C ILE A 85 -10.10 -7.37 -3.33
N ASN A 86 -10.18 -8.70 -3.36
CA ASN A 86 -9.59 -9.51 -2.29
C ASN A 86 -8.07 -9.63 -2.47
N GLY A 87 -7.40 -10.14 -1.45
CA GLY A 87 -5.94 -10.21 -1.46
C GLY A 87 -5.36 -11.14 -2.53
N ILE A 88 -6.07 -12.18 -2.95
CA ILE A 88 -5.64 -13.08 -4.04
C ILE A 88 -5.71 -12.32 -5.38
N GLU A 89 -6.81 -11.64 -5.62
CA GLU A 89 -6.98 -10.79 -6.81
C GLU A 89 -5.94 -9.67 -6.85
N LYS A 90 -5.61 -9.10 -5.68
CA LYS A 90 -4.56 -8.10 -5.56
C LYS A 90 -3.18 -8.67 -5.92
N GLN A 91 -2.85 -9.86 -5.45
CA GLN A 91 -1.60 -10.54 -5.85
C GLN A 91 -1.56 -10.79 -7.36
N ASP A 92 -2.66 -11.27 -7.96
CA ASP A 92 -2.73 -11.51 -9.41
C ASP A 92 -2.60 -10.21 -10.21
N LEU A 93 -3.22 -9.13 -9.75
CA LEU A 93 -3.11 -7.84 -10.37
C LEU A 93 -1.68 -7.31 -10.35
N GLU A 94 -1.02 -7.36 -9.19
CA GLU A 94 0.29 -6.75 -8.97
C GLU A 94 1.45 -7.61 -9.50
N GLU A 95 1.27 -8.92 -9.67
CA GLU A 95 2.24 -9.82 -10.30
C GLU A 95 2.71 -9.31 -11.66
N ARG A 96 1.79 -8.75 -12.45
CA ARG A 96 2.06 -8.22 -13.80
C ARG A 96 3.12 -7.11 -13.81
N PHE A 97 3.29 -6.40 -12.70
CA PHE A 97 4.24 -5.30 -12.55
C PHE A 97 5.53 -5.71 -11.85
N TRP A 98 5.54 -6.89 -11.22
CA TRP A 98 6.58 -7.29 -10.29
C TRP A 98 7.98 -7.22 -10.90
N ASP A 99 8.17 -7.75 -12.09
CA ASP A 99 9.48 -7.76 -12.77
C ASP A 99 9.91 -6.42 -13.37
N LEU A 100 9.02 -5.44 -13.38
CA LEU A 100 9.33 -4.10 -13.88
C LEU A 100 10.00 -3.22 -12.82
N PHE A 101 9.95 -3.60 -11.54
CA PHE A 101 10.56 -2.89 -10.41
C PHE A 101 11.81 -3.63 -9.90
N LYS A 102 12.89 -3.55 -10.63
CA LYS A 102 14.13 -4.30 -10.34
C LYS A 102 14.95 -3.74 -9.18
N GLY A 103 14.69 -2.52 -8.74
CA GLY A 103 15.39 -1.87 -7.63
C GLY A 103 14.87 -2.25 -6.24
N GLY A 104 13.76 -2.97 -6.18
CA GLY A 104 13.12 -3.40 -4.94
C GLY A 104 11.61 -3.14 -4.94
N ARG A 105 10.86 -4.01 -4.31
CA ARG A 105 9.41 -3.97 -4.24
C ARG A 105 8.90 -4.83 -3.10
N ILE A 106 7.70 -4.53 -2.61
CA ILE A 106 7.05 -5.31 -1.57
C ILE A 106 5.55 -5.37 -1.85
N GLN A 107 4.97 -6.53 -1.66
CA GLN A 107 3.54 -6.75 -1.66
C GLN A 107 3.00 -6.59 -0.25
N TYR A 108 1.94 -5.81 -0.09
CA TYR A 108 1.24 -5.67 1.19
C TYR A 108 -0.18 -6.15 1.05
N VAL A 109 -0.59 -7.00 1.96
CA VAL A 109 -2.00 -7.38 2.07
C VAL A 109 -2.42 -7.44 3.54
N ARG A 110 -3.61 -6.91 3.80
CA ARG A 110 -4.27 -6.99 5.08
C ARG A 110 -5.27 -8.14 5.05
N TYR A 111 -5.12 -9.07 5.97
CA TYR A 111 -6.03 -10.21 6.11
C TYR A 111 -6.69 -10.17 7.46
N ASN A 112 -8.02 -10.24 7.46
CA ASN A 112 -8.77 -10.61 8.63
C ASN A 112 -8.83 -12.15 8.71
N LEU A 113 -7.74 -12.76 9.15
CA LEU A 113 -7.60 -14.22 9.20
C LEU A 113 -8.04 -14.82 10.53
N ASN A 114 -8.39 -14.01 11.53
CA ASN A 114 -8.91 -14.44 12.83
C ASN A 114 -8.21 -15.69 13.38
N TYR A 115 -6.89 -15.66 13.49
CA TYR A 115 -6.05 -16.80 13.92
C TYR A 115 -6.05 -18.01 12.97
N ASN A 116 -6.56 -17.90 11.75
CA ASN A 116 -6.50 -18.96 10.76
C ASN A 116 -5.08 -19.08 10.17
N THR A 117 -4.20 -19.72 10.94
CA THR A 117 -2.79 -19.89 10.54
C THR A 117 -2.62 -20.68 9.25
N LYS A 118 -3.54 -21.61 8.94
CA LYS A 118 -3.50 -22.36 7.67
C LYS A 118 -3.73 -21.45 6.47
N ALA A 119 -4.74 -20.59 6.54
CA ALA A 119 -5.00 -19.62 5.48
C ALA A 119 -3.80 -18.67 5.30
N MET A 120 -3.20 -18.21 6.39
CA MET A 120 -2.01 -17.37 6.35
C MET A 120 -0.81 -18.07 5.67
N ILE A 121 -0.55 -19.33 6.03
CA ILE A 121 0.52 -20.13 5.43
C ILE A 121 0.28 -20.29 3.93
N THR A 122 -0.91 -20.76 3.53
CA THR A 122 -1.28 -20.93 2.11
C THR A 122 -1.09 -19.62 1.32
N TYR A 123 -1.38 -18.51 1.94
CA TYR A 123 -1.26 -17.21 1.30
C TYR A 123 0.20 -16.79 1.10
N VAL A 124 1.02 -16.99 2.12
CA VAL A 124 2.46 -16.72 2.03
C VAL A 124 3.14 -17.66 1.02
N GLU A 125 2.77 -18.95 1.03
CA GLU A 125 3.27 -19.93 0.05
C GLU A 125 2.94 -19.48 -1.38
N ARG A 126 1.71 -19.06 -1.64
CA ARG A 126 1.31 -18.53 -2.94
C ARG A 126 2.10 -17.28 -3.33
N ALA A 127 2.31 -16.37 -2.40
CA ALA A 127 3.13 -15.18 -2.63
C ALA A 127 4.58 -15.55 -3.00
N MET A 128 5.14 -16.54 -2.30
CA MET A 128 6.49 -17.04 -2.58
C MET A 128 6.58 -17.73 -3.95
N GLU A 129 5.57 -18.52 -4.34
CA GLU A 129 5.50 -19.13 -5.69
C GLU A 129 5.50 -18.07 -6.79
N LYS A 130 4.87 -16.91 -6.54
CA LYS A 130 4.89 -15.74 -7.45
C LYS A 130 6.17 -14.91 -7.35
N GLY A 131 7.08 -15.27 -6.45
CA GLY A 131 8.34 -14.55 -6.23
C GLY A 131 8.15 -13.21 -5.50
N PHE A 132 7.07 -13.04 -4.74
CA PHE A 132 6.80 -11.83 -3.97
C PHE A 132 7.64 -11.75 -2.69
N TYR A 133 7.98 -10.53 -2.29
CA TYR A 133 8.28 -10.17 -0.92
C TYR A 133 6.98 -9.72 -0.27
N GLU A 134 6.35 -10.61 0.47
CA GLU A 134 5.00 -10.43 1.03
C GLU A 134 5.05 -9.87 2.43
N GLY A 135 4.30 -8.81 2.68
CA GLY A 135 4.06 -8.26 4.01
C GLY A 135 2.62 -8.55 4.45
N VAL A 136 2.45 -9.51 5.36
CA VAL A 136 1.14 -9.78 5.98
C VAL A 136 0.90 -8.78 7.10
N ASN A 137 -0.18 -8.00 6.99
CA ASN A 137 -0.55 -7.01 7.99
C ASN A 137 -1.59 -7.58 8.95
N LEU A 138 -1.21 -7.65 10.23
CA LEU A 138 -2.09 -7.99 11.35
C LEU A 138 -2.10 -6.82 12.33
N SER A 139 -3.26 -6.51 12.89
CA SER A 139 -3.41 -5.51 13.93
C SER A 139 -3.28 -6.18 15.30
N LEU A 140 -2.31 -5.78 16.11
CA LEU A 140 -2.22 -6.18 17.51
C LEU A 140 -2.83 -5.08 18.36
N ALA A 141 -3.76 -5.44 19.24
CA ALA A 141 -4.38 -4.51 20.18
C ALA A 141 -3.98 -4.84 21.63
N TYR A 142 -3.68 -3.79 22.38
CA TYR A 142 -3.35 -3.82 23.79
C TYR A 142 -4.40 -3.03 24.58
N CYS A 143 -4.99 -3.65 25.59
CA CYS A 143 -5.94 -2.99 26.48
C CYS A 143 -5.21 -2.13 27.52
N ASN A 144 -5.43 -0.81 27.49
CA ASN A 144 -4.79 0.10 28.44
C ASN A 144 -5.30 -0.04 29.87
N ASN A 145 -6.46 -0.68 30.06
CA ASN A 145 -7.07 -0.85 31.36
C ASN A 145 -6.60 -2.11 32.10
N CYS A 146 -6.45 -3.25 31.42
CA CYS A 146 -6.11 -4.52 32.06
C CYS A 146 -4.90 -5.24 31.49
N GLY A 147 -4.23 -4.69 30.49
CA GLY A 147 -3.03 -5.27 29.89
C GLY A 147 -3.28 -6.47 28.98
N HIS A 148 -4.53 -6.80 28.64
CA HIS A 148 -4.82 -7.90 27.73
C HIS A 148 -4.41 -7.55 26.29
N GLU A 149 -3.79 -8.51 25.61
CA GLU A 149 -3.34 -8.39 24.22
C GLU A 149 -4.05 -9.41 23.34
N GLU A 150 -4.52 -8.95 22.18
CA GLU A 150 -5.19 -9.81 21.19
C GLU A 150 -5.12 -9.19 19.80
N LEU A 151 -5.19 -10.05 18.75
CA LEU A 151 -5.27 -9.56 17.35
C LEU A 151 -6.66 -9.03 17.06
N ASP A 152 -6.73 -7.96 16.27
CA ASP A 152 -7.97 -7.35 15.74
C ASP A 152 -9.04 -7.02 16.79
N MET A 153 -8.63 -6.75 18.02
CA MET A 153 -9.51 -6.45 19.15
C MET A 153 -10.04 -5.00 19.06
N ASP A 154 -11.36 -4.83 19.10
CA ASP A 154 -12.02 -3.52 19.17
C ASP A 154 -12.57 -3.19 20.57
N VAL A 155 -12.89 -4.24 21.30
CA VAL A 155 -13.29 -4.19 22.71
C VAL A 155 -12.57 -5.30 23.46
N CYS A 156 -12.00 -4.99 24.60
CA CYS A 156 -11.27 -5.97 25.40
C CYS A 156 -12.22 -7.09 25.91
N PRO A 157 -12.02 -8.36 25.51
CA PRO A 157 -12.88 -9.46 25.94
C PRO A 157 -12.75 -9.76 27.44
N LYS A 158 -11.65 -9.32 28.08
CA LYS A 158 -11.37 -9.57 29.48
C LYS A 158 -12.03 -8.56 30.42
N CYS A 159 -12.10 -7.28 30.05
CA CYS A 159 -12.62 -6.24 30.94
C CYS A 159 -13.67 -5.32 30.30
N GLY A 160 -14.03 -5.53 29.04
CA GLY A 160 -15.03 -4.76 28.31
C GLY A 160 -14.61 -3.33 27.95
N SER A 161 -13.35 -2.96 28.17
CA SER A 161 -12.86 -1.62 27.85
C SER A 161 -12.66 -1.44 26.33
N SER A 162 -13.06 -0.28 25.81
CA SER A 162 -12.72 0.18 24.46
C SER A 162 -11.46 1.06 24.42
N ASP A 163 -10.83 1.29 25.59
CA ASP A 163 -9.56 2.01 25.66
C ASP A 163 -8.39 1.11 25.29
N LEU A 164 -8.12 1.07 23.97
CA LEU A 164 -7.13 0.20 23.36
C LEU A 164 -6.02 1.02 22.70
N THR A 165 -4.80 0.50 22.73
CA THR A 165 -3.71 0.92 21.86
C THR A 165 -3.51 -0.16 20.82
N LYS A 166 -3.64 0.22 19.53
CA LYS A 166 -3.39 -0.69 18.40
C LYS A 166 -2.00 -0.43 17.83
N ILE A 167 -1.33 -1.50 17.47
CA ILE A 167 -0.07 -1.48 16.72
C ILE A 167 -0.37 -2.07 15.35
N ASP A 168 -0.25 -1.23 14.34
CA ASP A 168 -0.52 -1.57 12.96
C ASP A 168 0.67 -1.25 12.07
N ARG A 169 0.78 -1.96 10.97
CA ARG A 169 1.66 -1.59 9.88
C ARG A 169 0.95 -0.53 9.00
N MET A 170 0.80 0.65 9.56
CA MET A 170 0.08 1.75 8.89
C MET A 170 0.88 2.36 7.75
N ASN A 171 2.19 2.37 7.93
CA ASN A 171 3.20 2.75 6.95
C ASN A 171 4.14 1.54 6.73
N GLY A 172 5.21 1.65 5.99
CA GLY A 172 6.20 0.57 5.82
C GLY A 172 6.84 0.08 7.12
N TYR A 173 6.57 0.74 8.22
CA TYR A 173 6.99 0.37 9.58
C TYR A 173 5.78 0.30 10.53
N LEU A 174 5.97 -0.35 11.67
CA LEU A 174 4.95 -0.43 12.71
C LEU A 174 4.69 0.95 13.33
N SER A 175 3.43 1.29 13.54
CA SER A 175 3.02 2.52 14.19
C SER A 175 1.90 2.27 15.18
N TYR A 176 1.88 3.07 16.25
CA TYR A 176 0.80 3.06 17.22
C TYR A 176 -0.38 3.89 16.73
N SER A 177 -1.59 3.38 16.90
CA SER A 177 -2.84 4.06 16.50
C SER A 177 -3.06 5.40 17.19
N ARG A 178 -2.43 5.61 18.35
CA ARG A 178 -2.53 6.86 19.13
C ARG A 178 -1.50 7.92 18.75
N VAL A 179 -0.55 7.60 17.90
CA VAL A 179 0.49 8.55 17.49
C VAL A 179 -0.02 9.31 16.27
N HIS A 180 -0.57 10.47 16.50
CA HIS A 180 -1.09 11.39 15.48
C HIS A 180 -0.16 12.60 15.37
N GLY A 181 -0.21 13.26 14.22
CA GLY A 181 0.46 14.53 13.97
C GLY A 181 1.39 14.51 12.78
N ASP A 182 2.06 15.63 12.55
CA ASP A 182 2.86 15.89 11.35
C ASP A 182 4.08 14.97 11.18
N THR A 183 4.50 14.31 12.26
CA THR A 183 5.69 13.47 12.27
C THR A 183 5.45 12.00 11.97
N MET A 184 4.23 11.49 12.15
CA MET A 184 3.95 10.06 12.02
C MET A 184 2.79 9.74 11.07
N LEU A 185 1.62 10.34 11.24
CA LEU A 185 0.45 10.13 10.39
C LEU A 185 -0.12 11.47 9.95
N SER A 186 -0.01 11.77 8.66
CA SER A 186 -0.66 12.94 8.07
C SER A 186 -2.17 12.73 7.96
N ASN A 187 -2.93 13.82 7.87
CA ASN A 187 -4.39 13.73 7.64
C ASN A 187 -4.72 12.95 6.37
N ALA A 188 -3.96 13.13 5.31
CA ALA A 188 -4.11 12.38 4.06
C ALA A 188 -3.92 10.87 4.27
N LYS A 189 -2.96 10.48 5.13
CA LYS A 189 -2.72 9.07 5.46
C LYS A 189 -3.85 8.50 6.33
N MET A 190 -4.44 9.29 7.20
CA MET A 190 -5.61 8.86 7.97
C MET A 190 -6.83 8.61 7.07
N VAL A 191 -7.06 9.47 6.07
CA VAL A 191 -8.11 9.27 5.06
C VAL A 191 -7.83 7.99 4.26
N GLU A 192 -6.59 7.79 3.80
CA GLU A 192 -6.18 6.56 3.09
C GLU A 192 -6.45 5.31 3.92
N ILE A 193 -6.10 5.31 5.21
CA ILE A 193 -6.35 4.19 6.12
C ILE A 193 -7.84 3.90 6.27
N SER A 194 -8.67 4.94 6.37
CA SER A 194 -10.12 4.78 6.52
C SER A 194 -10.81 4.24 5.26
N GLU A 195 -10.21 4.42 4.09
CA GLU A 195 -10.75 3.98 2.80
C GLU A 195 -10.22 2.59 2.37
N ARG A 196 -9.36 1.95 3.17
CA ARG A 196 -8.76 0.66 2.83
C ARG A 196 -9.80 -0.45 2.69
N LYS A 197 -9.92 -1.00 1.50
CA LYS A 197 -10.72 -2.19 1.18
C LYS A 197 -9.84 -3.35 0.74
N SER A 198 -8.83 -3.07 -0.05
CA SER A 198 -7.98 -4.05 -0.73
C SER A 198 -6.61 -4.27 -0.06
N MET A 199 -6.46 -3.83 1.18
CA MET A 199 -5.20 -4.02 1.93
C MET A 199 -5.41 -4.86 3.17
#